data_0b935df1dd54b7737ced3b6acf223f9f
#
_entry.id   0b935df1dd54b7737ced3b6acf223f9f
#
_cell.length_a   1.000
_cell.length_b   1.000
_cell.length_c   1.000
_cell.angle_alpha   90.00
_cell.angle_beta   90.00
_cell.angle_gamma   90.00
#
_symmetry.space_group_name_H-M   'P 1'
#
loop_
_entity.id
_entity.type
_entity.pdbx_description
1 polymer ?
#
loop_
_entity_poly.entity_id
_entity_poly.type
_entity_poly.pdbx_seq_one_letter_code
_entity_poly.pdbx_strand_id
1 'polypeptide(L)'
;MMHKAAPSSTSILWLMLGLTLAASPHFLYQPIWVSLVFLTAIAWRCMNIWFDWYLPSNKHYLVRIFQLVIAVAAILAITFNYGSTIGRDAGVAFLVMMLGLKVTEIRSQRDYYVTVFLGYFVVITNFFFTQSIPMVMMMFVVVIMMTACLITMNDPKHVIKKLQVVKLSSQMLLQSLPIMLILFVLFPRIAGPLWGLPQDSHSGRS
;
A
#
# COMPACT_ATOMS: atom_id res chain seq x y z
N MET A 1 4.20 -2.12 -31.05
CA MET A 1 4.43 -2.25 -29.59
C MET A 1 4.69 -0.86 -29.03
N MET A 2 3.74 -0.28 -28.31
CA MET A 2 3.95 1.02 -27.66
C MET A 2 5.01 0.85 -26.57
N HIS A 3 6.13 1.53 -26.69
CA HIS A 3 7.15 1.64 -25.66
C HIS A 3 6.49 2.36 -24.47
N LYS A 4 6.03 1.58 -23.48
CA LYS A 4 5.43 2.16 -22.26
C LYS A 4 6.54 2.90 -21.52
N ALA A 5 6.46 4.22 -21.48
CA ALA A 5 7.44 5.06 -20.80
C ALA A 5 7.59 4.68 -19.31
N ALA A 6 8.80 4.72 -18.78
CA ALA A 6 9.04 4.55 -17.36
C ALA A 6 8.34 5.66 -16.56
N PRO A 7 7.89 5.40 -15.32
CA PRO A 7 7.28 6.43 -14.49
C PRO A 7 8.27 7.55 -14.19
N SER A 8 7.80 8.81 -14.24
CA SER A 8 8.64 9.96 -13.92
C SER A 8 9.02 9.97 -12.44
N SER A 9 10.18 10.54 -12.11
CA SER A 9 10.63 10.70 -10.72
C SER A 9 9.58 11.43 -9.88
N THR A 10 8.97 12.47 -10.43
CA THR A 10 7.89 13.21 -9.76
C THR A 10 6.69 12.33 -9.46
N SER A 11 6.25 11.49 -10.41
CA SER A 11 5.13 10.58 -10.20
C SER A 11 5.43 9.55 -9.10
N ILE A 12 6.67 9.06 -9.04
CA ILE A 12 7.10 8.13 -7.98
C ILE A 12 7.08 8.84 -6.62
N LEU A 13 7.57 10.08 -6.51
CA LEU A 13 7.57 10.84 -5.25
C LEU A 13 6.15 11.09 -4.73
N TRP A 14 5.21 11.45 -5.60
CA TRP A 14 3.80 11.61 -5.23
C TRP A 14 3.18 10.30 -4.75
N LEU A 15 3.49 9.19 -5.44
CA LEU A 15 3.05 7.87 -5.00
C LEU A 15 3.62 7.53 -3.63
N MET A 16 4.90 7.74 -3.39
CA MET A 16 5.55 7.46 -2.11
C MET A 16 4.93 8.28 -0.96
N LEU A 17 4.59 9.54 -1.20
CA LEU A 17 3.87 10.37 -0.23
C LEU A 17 2.50 9.75 0.09
N GLY A 18 1.72 9.35 -0.93
CA GLY A 18 0.44 8.68 -0.74
C GLY A 18 0.54 7.37 0.04
N LEU A 19 1.56 6.55 -0.27
CA LEU A 19 1.81 5.28 0.42
C LEU A 19 2.23 5.49 1.88
N THR A 20 3.05 6.51 2.15
CA THR A 20 3.45 6.85 3.53
C THR A 20 2.24 7.31 4.35
N LEU A 21 1.36 8.12 3.76
CA LEU A 21 0.10 8.52 4.41
C LEU A 21 -0.83 7.32 4.61
N ALA A 22 -0.92 6.39 3.64
CA ALA A 22 -1.71 5.16 3.78
C ALA A 22 -1.20 4.27 4.91
N ALA A 23 0.12 4.16 5.07
CA ALA A 23 0.75 3.31 6.07
C ALA A 23 0.86 3.98 7.46
N SER A 24 0.75 5.32 7.55
CA SER A 24 1.01 6.06 8.79
C SER A 24 0.17 5.62 9.99
N PRO A 25 -1.13 5.24 9.89
CA PRO A 25 -1.86 4.76 11.05
C PRO A 25 -1.35 3.40 11.55
N HIS A 26 -0.85 2.56 10.66
CA HIS A 26 -0.30 1.27 11.05
C HIS A 26 0.93 1.39 11.96
N PHE A 27 1.66 2.51 11.91
CA PHE A 27 2.82 2.74 12.78
C PHE A 27 2.45 2.79 14.27
N LEU A 28 1.17 3.02 14.60
CA LEU A 28 0.66 3.01 15.97
C LEU A 28 0.28 1.60 16.46
N TYR A 29 -0.05 0.69 15.54
CA TYR A 29 -0.58 -0.63 15.87
C TYR A 29 0.40 -1.77 15.58
N GLN A 30 1.41 -1.51 14.76
CA GLN A 30 2.42 -2.49 14.37
C GLN A 30 3.70 -2.32 15.20
N PRO A 31 4.52 -3.37 15.35
CA PRO A 31 5.82 -3.26 15.97
C PRO A 31 6.70 -2.22 15.26
N ILE A 32 7.47 -1.46 16.03
CA ILE A 32 8.31 -0.36 15.53
C ILE A 32 9.23 -0.80 14.40
N TRP A 33 9.74 -2.03 14.43
CA TRP A 33 10.64 -2.54 13.39
C TRP A 33 9.96 -2.64 12.00
N VAL A 34 8.66 -2.95 11.92
CA VAL A 34 7.89 -2.96 10.65
C VAL A 34 7.87 -1.56 10.05
N SER A 35 7.56 -0.56 10.87
CA SER A 35 7.54 0.86 10.47
C SER A 35 8.92 1.33 10.03
N LEU A 36 9.98 0.94 10.74
CA LEU A 36 11.36 1.28 10.38
C LEU A 36 11.77 0.67 9.04
N VAL A 37 11.46 -0.59 8.78
CA VAL A 37 11.74 -1.24 7.50
C VAL A 37 11.00 -0.54 6.35
N PHE A 38 9.73 -0.19 6.53
CA PHE A 38 8.97 0.55 5.53
C PHE A 38 9.57 1.94 5.27
N LEU A 39 9.84 2.72 6.32
CA LEU A 39 10.41 4.06 6.20
C LEU A 39 11.81 4.05 5.60
N THR A 40 12.66 3.06 5.95
CA THR A 40 13.98 2.92 5.32
C THR A 40 13.88 2.58 3.83
N ALA A 41 12.91 1.77 3.42
CA ALA A 41 12.65 1.48 2.01
C ALA A 41 12.22 2.74 1.24
N ILE A 42 11.33 3.56 1.82
CA ILE A 42 10.91 4.85 1.26
C ILE A 42 12.11 5.81 1.16
N ALA A 43 12.88 5.98 2.25
CA ALA A 43 14.04 6.85 2.29
C ALA A 43 15.10 6.42 1.26
N TRP A 44 15.39 5.13 1.18
CA TRP A 44 16.29 4.56 0.18
C TRP A 44 15.86 4.90 -1.25
N ARG A 45 14.57 4.77 -1.53
CA ARG A 45 14.02 5.10 -2.85
C ARG A 45 14.11 6.60 -3.15
N CYS A 46 13.82 7.47 -2.17
CA CYS A 46 14.01 8.91 -2.30
C CYS A 46 15.47 9.26 -2.61
N MET A 47 16.41 8.69 -1.87
CA MET A 47 17.85 8.91 -2.11
C MET A 47 18.25 8.49 -3.53
N ASN A 48 17.78 7.35 -4.01
CA ASN A 48 18.07 6.90 -5.37
C ASN A 48 17.55 7.88 -6.44
N ILE A 49 16.40 8.55 -6.19
CA ILE A 49 15.87 9.56 -7.10
C ILE A 49 16.69 10.86 -7.06
N TRP A 50 17.15 11.27 -5.87
CA TRP A 50 17.85 12.55 -5.69
C TRP A 50 19.32 12.49 -6.13
N PHE A 51 19.99 11.34 -5.93
CA PHE A 51 21.43 11.18 -6.22
C PHE A 51 21.69 10.47 -7.55
N ASP A 52 20.64 10.16 -8.35
CA ASP A 52 20.74 9.37 -9.59
C ASP A 52 21.56 8.08 -9.42
N TRP A 53 21.49 7.50 -8.23
CA TRP A 53 22.28 6.34 -7.86
C TRP A 53 21.64 5.07 -8.41
N TYR A 54 21.71 4.92 -9.72
CA TYR A 54 21.25 3.70 -10.39
C TYR A 54 22.28 2.60 -10.20
N LEU A 55 21.86 1.50 -9.57
CA LEU A 55 22.67 0.29 -9.64
C LEU A 55 22.83 -0.12 -11.11
N PRO A 56 24.06 -0.42 -11.58
CA PRO A 56 24.29 -0.82 -12.97
C PRO A 56 23.45 -2.03 -13.34
N SER A 57 22.95 -2.01 -14.57
CA SER A 57 22.05 -3.02 -15.16
C SER A 57 22.51 -4.47 -14.97
N ASN A 58 23.81 -4.68 -14.85
CA ASN A 58 24.42 -6.00 -14.68
C ASN A 58 24.23 -6.64 -13.28
N LYS A 59 23.75 -5.88 -12.28
CA LYS A 59 23.60 -6.36 -10.89
C LYS A 59 22.15 -6.62 -10.47
N HIS A 60 21.19 -6.67 -11.41
CA HIS A 60 19.79 -6.93 -11.10
C HIS A 60 19.54 -8.24 -10.37
N TYR A 61 20.37 -9.25 -10.63
CA TYR A 61 20.29 -10.54 -9.95
C TYR A 61 20.60 -10.42 -8.45
N LEU A 62 21.64 -9.68 -8.08
CA LEU A 62 22.02 -9.46 -6.68
C LEU A 62 20.92 -8.69 -5.91
N VAL A 63 20.32 -7.69 -6.54
CA VAL A 63 19.22 -6.93 -5.94
C VAL A 63 18.01 -7.83 -5.69
N ARG A 64 17.65 -8.72 -6.62
CA ARG A 64 16.56 -9.68 -6.44
C ARG A 64 16.84 -10.67 -5.31
N ILE A 65 18.06 -11.19 -5.22
CA ILE A 65 18.43 -12.09 -4.12
C ILE A 65 18.34 -11.35 -2.79
N PHE A 66 18.87 -10.13 -2.71
CA PHE A 66 18.82 -9.32 -1.51
C PHE A 66 17.36 -9.05 -1.06
N GLN A 67 16.49 -8.72 -2.01
CA GLN A 67 15.07 -8.53 -1.74
C GLN A 67 14.37 -9.82 -1.28
N LEU A 68 14.71 -10.96 -1.89
CA LEU A 68 14.20 -12.26 -1.47
C LEU A 68 14.66 -12.62 -0.05
N VAL A 69 15.93 -12.36 0.27
CA VAL A 69 16.47 -12.58 1.62
C VAL A 69 15.73 -11.70 2.64
N ILE A 70 15.49 -10.42 2.32
CA ILE A 70 14.72 -9.53 3.20
C ILE A 70 13.27 -10.03 3.34
N ALA A 71 12.64 -10.49 2.26
CA ALA A 71 11.27 -11.00 2.32
C ALA A 71 11.18 -12.25 3.21
N VAL A 72 12.13 -13.17 3.09
CA VAL A 72 12.20 -14.37 3.95
C VAL A 72 12.49 -13.97 5.40
N ALA A 73 13.44 -13.08 5.65
CA ALA A 73 13.73 -12.56 6.98
C ALA A 73 12.51 -11.88 7.61
N ALA A 74 11.73 -11.15 6.80
CA ALA A 74 10.48 -10.54 7.22
C ALA A 74 9.44 -11.56 7.68
N ILE A 75 9.26 -12.63 6.92
CA ILE A 75 8.33 -13.72 7.28
C ILE A 75 8.76 -14.36 8.60
N LEU A 76 10.05 -14.66 8.73
CA LEU A 76 10.60 -15.24 9.97
C LEU A 76 10.40 -14.28 11.16
N ALA A 77 10.72 -13.01 11.00
CA ALA A 77 10.54 -12.01 12.05
C ALA A 77 9.07 -11.85 12.47
N ILE A 78 8.13 -11.88 11.53
CA ILE A 78 6.69 -11.86 11.81
C ILE A 78 6.28 -13.10 12.57
N THR A 79 6.72 -14.29 12.14
CA THR A 79 6.42 -15.56 12.82
C THR A 79 6.94 -15.59 14.26
N PHE A 80 8.16 -15.11 14.49
CA PHE A 80 8.72 -15.02 15.85
C PHE A 80 8.01 -14.00 16.72
N ASN A 81 7.57 -12.88 16.14
CA ASN A 81 6.95 -11.80 16.92
C ASN A 81 5.49 -12.08 17.28
N TYR A 82 4.73 -12.67 16.36
CA TYR A 82 3.29 -12.92 16.53
C TYR A 82 2.96 -14.37 16.90
N GLY A 83 3.93 -15.26 16.95
CA GLY A 83 3.73 -16.68 17.22
C GLY A 83 2.98 -17.45 16.12
N SER A 84 2.48 -16.74 15.10
CA SER A 84 1.77 -17.28 13.94
C SER A 84 1.94 -16.36 12.74
N THR A 85 2.02 -16.93 11.55
CA THR A 85 1.95 -16.17 10.27
C THR A 85 0.52 -15.90 9.84
N ILE A 86 -0.46 -16.56 10.45
CA ILE A 86 -1.88 -16.47 10.12
C ILE A 86 -2.57 -15.63 11.20
N GLY A 87 -3.01 -14.44 10.83
CA GLY A 87 -3.70 -13.53 11.73
C GLY A 87 -3.79 -12.13 11.15
N ARG A 88 -4.70 -11.32 11.69
CA ARG A 88 -4.91 -9.94 11.24
C ARG A 88 -3.64 -9.12 11.31
N ASP A 89 -2.99 -9.11 12.47
CA ASP A 89 -1.84 -8.25 12.75
C ASP A 89 -0.61 -8.70 11.97
N ALA A 90 -0.36 -10.01 11.92
CA ALA A 90 0.72 -10.60 11.12
C ALA A 90 0.52 -10.35 9.61
N GLY A 91 -0.71 -10.52 9.11
CA GLY A 91 -1.05 -10.29 7.71
C GLY A 91 -0.86 -8.82 7.31
N VAL A 92 -1.27 -7.88 8.15
CA VAL A 92 -1.09 -6.44 7.91
C VAL A 92 0.38 -6.05 7.99
N ALA A 93 1.14 -6.56 8.96
CA ALA A 93 2.58 -6.36 9.05
C ALA A 93 3.29 -6.83 7.76
N PHE A 94 2.95 -8.03 7.30
CA PHE A 94 3.48 -8.58 6.05
C PHE A 94 3.13 -7.69 4.84
N LEU A 95 1.89 -7.22 4.75
CA LEU A 95 1.43 -6.34 3.66
C LEU A 95 2.22 -5.02 3.63
N VAL A 96 2.41 -4.37 4.79
CA VAL A 96 3.17 -3.12 4.90
C VAL A 96 4.64 -3.34 4.51
N MET A 97 5.24 -4.45 4.95
CA MET A 97 6.61 -4.79 4.56
C MET A 97 6.75 -5.07 3.07
N MET A 98 5.82 -5.86 2.50
CA MET A 98 5.81 -6.14 1.05
C MET A 98 5.62 -4.85 0.24
N LEU A 99 4.79 -3.92 0.71
CA LEU A 99 4.64 -2.61 0.10
C LEU A 99 5.97 -1.83 0.11
N GLY A 100 6.67 -1.78 1.24
CA GLY A 100 8.00 -1.14 1.34
C GLY A 100 9.00 -1.74 0.35
N LEU A 101 9.10 -3.07 0.30
CA LEU A 101 9.99 -3.75 -0.67
C LEU A 101 9.58 -3.44 -2.11
N LYS A 102 8.28 -3.44 -2.42
CA LYS A 102 7.78 -3.16 -3.76
C LYS A 102 8.07 -1.74 -4.23
N VAL A 103 8.05 -0.76 -3.34
CA VAL A 103 8.45 0.62 -3.66
C VAL A 103 9.89 0.69 -4.18
N THR A 104 10.80 -0.10 -3.63
CA THR A 104 12.21 -0.13 -4.09
C THR A 104 12.38 -0.74 -5.49
N GLU A 105 11.40 -1.53 -5.95
CA GLU A 105 11.41 -2.23 -7.24
C GLU A 105 10.79 -1.45 -8.40
N ILE A 106 10.13 -0.32 -8.15
CA ILE A 106 9.41 0.43 -9.19
C ILE A 106 10.36 0.86 -10.31
N ARG A 107 10.26 0.19 -11.47
CA ARG A 107 11.02 0.49 -12.69
C ARG A 107 10.16 0.60 -13.93
N SER A 108 9.03 -0.08 -13.94
CA SER A 108 8.09 -0.16 -15.05
C SER A 108 6.73 0.40 -14.65
N GLN A 109 5.90 0.70 -15.64
CA GLN A 109 4.49 1.07 -15.41
C GLN A 109 3.74 -0.02 -14.65
N ARG A 110 4.02 -1.29 -14.97
CA ARG A 110 3.41 -2.42 -14.28
C ARG A 110 3.74 -2.41 -12.78
N ASP A 111 5.01 -2.17 -12.41
CA ASP A 111 5.41 -2.11 -11.01
C ASP A 111 4.71 -0.96 -10.29
N TYR A 112 4.59 0.19 -10.96
CA TYR A 112 3.88 1.35 -10.46
C TYR A 112 2.41 1.01 -10.14
N TYR A 113 1.68 0.41 -11.08
CA TYR A 113 0.29 0.00 -10.86
C TYR A 113 0.16 -1.02 -9.72
N VAL A 114 1.00 -2.04 -9.70
CA VAL A 114 1.01 -3.03 -8.61
C VAL A 114 1.22 -2.36 -7.25
N THR A 115 2.14 -1.39 -7.17
CA THR A 115 2.40 -0.65 -5.93
C THR A 115 1.20 0.20 -5.51
N VAL A 116 0.52 0.85 -6.45
CA VAL A 116 -0.72 1.60 -6.16
C VAL A 116 -1.80 0.67 -5.63
N PHE A 117 -2.01 -0.49 -6.25
CA PHE A 117 -3.01 -1.46 -5.79
C PHE A 117 -2.68 -2.02 -4.40
N LEU A 118 -1.41 -2.32 -4.13
CA LEU A 118 -0.97 -2.68 -2.77
C LEU A 118 -1.28 -1.57 -1.76
N GLY A 119 -1.08 -0.32 -2.16
CA GLY A 119 -1.44 0.83 -1.34
C GLY A 119 -2.94 0.91 -1.01
N TYR A 120 -3.82 0.61 -1.98
CA TYR A 120 -5.27 0.51 -1.70
C TYR A 120 -5.57 -0.61 -0.70
N PHE A 121 -4.88 -1.75 -0.76
CA PHE A 121 -5.03 -2.80 0.25
C PHE A 121 -4.61 -2.30 1.64
N VAL A 122 -3.51 -1.55 1.74
CA VAL A 122 -3.09 -0.94 3.01
C VAL A 122 -4.13 0.05 3.53
N VAL A 123 -4.76 0.85 2.65
CA VAL A 123 -5.88 1.74 3.04
C VAL A 123 -7.02 0.95 3.65
N ILE A 124 -7.43 -0.17 3.04
CA ILE A 124 -8.52 -1.00 3.54
C ILE A 124 -8.16 -1.61 4.90
N THR A 125 -6.93 -2.08 5.08
CA THR A 125 -6.50 -2.73 6.34
C THR A 125 -6.45 -1.77 7.53
N ASN A 126 -6.42 -0.45 7.33
CA ASN A 126 -6.55 0.52 8.42
C ASN A 126 -7.89 0.39 9.17
N PHE A 127 -8.96 0.03 8.47
CA PHE A 127 -10.28 -0.16 9.07
C PHE A 127 -10.39 -1.40 9.96
N PHE A 128 -9.40 -2.28 9.96
CA PHE A 128 -9.31 -3.39 10.92
C PHE A 128 -8.93 -2.94 12.33
N PHE A 129 -8.29 -1.77 12.46
CA PHE A 129 -7.78 -1.26 13.73
C PHE A 129 -8.65 -0.12 14.28
N THR A 130 -9.14 0.75 13.42
CA THR A 130 -9.98 1.88 13.84
C THR A 130 -10.95 2.29 12.74
N GLN A 131 -12.15 2.67 13.15
CA GLN A 131 -13.23 3.12 12.27
C GLN A 131 -13.70 4.54 12.66
N SER A 132 -12.79 5.35 13.19
CA SER A 132 -13.09 6.73 13.59
C SER A 132 -13.31 7.64 12.36
N ILE A 133 -14.15 8.66 12.52
CA ILE A 133 -14.44 9.63 11.44
C ILE A 133 -13.16 10.29 10.92
N PRO A 134 -12.20 10.76 11.76
CA PRO A 134 -10.94 11.31 11.27
C PRO A 134 -10.14 10.34 10.39
N MET A 135 -10.14 9.05 10.76
CA MET A 135 -9.48 8.01 9.96
C MET A 135 -10.13 7.88 8.58
N VAL A 136 -11.46 7.82 8.53
CA VAL A 136 -12.20 7.76 7.26
C VAL A 136 -11.86 8.96 6.38
N MET A 137 -11.88 10.17 6.92
CA MET A 137 -11.53 11.39 6.18
C MET A 137 -10.09 11.36 5.64
N MET A 138 -9.14 10.92 6.46
CA MET A 138 -7.75 10.74 6.03
C MET A 138 -7.64 9.73 4.88
N MET A 139 -8.31 8.59 4.99
CA MET A 139 -8.28 7.55 3.94
C MET A 139 -8.92 8.04 2.63
N PHE A 140 -9.98 8.87 2.68
CA PHE A 140 -10.52 9.51 1.49
C PHE A 140 -9.47 10.37 0.77
N VAL A 141 -8.71 11.18 1.50
CA VAL A 141 -7.63 12.00 0.93
C VAL A 141 -6.57 11.11 0.30
N VAL A 142 -6.17 10.02 0.95
CA VAL A 142 -5.20 9.06 0.43
C VAL A 142 -5.70 8.41 -0.85
N VAL A 143 -6.96 7.99 -0.91
CA VAL A 143 -7.57 7.37 -2.11
C VAL A 143 -7.59 8.37 -3.27
N ILE A 144 -7.98 9.63 -3.04
CA ILE A 144 -7.94 10.70 -4.06
C ILE A 144 -6.51 10.84 -4.59
N MET A 145 -5.53 10.90 -3.70
CA MET A 145 -4.12 11.06 -4.05
C MET A 145 -3.60 9.87 -4.88
N MET A 146 -3.93 8.64 -4.50
CA MET A 146 -3.53 7.44 -5.24
C MET A 146 -4.21 7.35 -6.60
N THR A 147 -5.49 7.72 -6.68
CA THR A 147 -6.23 7.82 -7.95
C THR A 147 -5.62 8.90 -8.85
N ALA A 148 -5.22 10.04 -8.29
CA ALA A 148 -4.50 11.08 -9.02
C ALA A 148 -3.17 10.57 -9.59
N CYS A 149 -2.45 9.73 -8.85
CA CYS A 149 -1.24 9.06 -9.33
C CYS A 149 -1.52 8.14 -10.53
N LEU A 150 -2.64 7.40 -10.52
CA LEU A 150 -3.05 6.58 -11.67
C LEU A 150 -3.39 7.43 -12.89
N ILE A 151 -4.11 8.54 -12.71
CA ILE A 151 -4.48 9.43 -13.81
C ILE A 151 -3.23 10.04 -14.44
N THR A 152 -2.29 10.56 -13.63
CA THR A 152 -1.04 11.16 -14.14
C THR A 152 -0.17 10.14 -14.86
N MET A 153 -0.16 8.89 -14.43
CA MET A 153 0.57 7.83 -15.10
C MET A 153 -0.01 7.48 -16.48
N ASN A 154 -1.33 7.67 -16.65
CA ASN A 154 -2.02 7.46 -17.92
C ASN A 154 -2.03 8.72 -18.83
N ASP A 155 -1.49 9.85 -18.35
CA ASP A 155 -1.29 11.08 -19.11
C ASP A 155 0.21 11.40 -19.33
N PRO A 156 0.93 10.64 -20.17
CA PRO A 156 2.37 10.81 -20.37
C PRO A 156 2.75 12.14 -21.01
N LYS A 157 1.81 12.81 -21.67
CA LYS A 157 2.02 14.12 -22.30
C LYS A 157 1.73 15.29 -21.36
N HIS A 158 1.34 15.02 -20.10
CA HIS A 158 0.98 16.02 -19.11
C HIS A 158 -0.02 17.08 -19.62
N VAL A 159 -0.97 16.65 -20.43
CA VAL A 159 -2.02 17.52 -21.00
C VAL A 159 -2.96 18.01 -19.91
N ILE A 160 -3.19 17.18 -18.87
CA ILE A 160 -4.11 17.48 -17.80
C ILE A 160 -3.39 18.31 -16.71
N LYS A 161 -3.92 19.49 -16.39
CA LYS A 161 -3.39 20.32 -15.30
C LYS A 161 -3.55 19.62 -13.96
N LYS A 162 -2.60 19.80 -13.03
CA LYS A 162 -2.59 19.16 -11.70
C LYS A 162 -3.92 19.33 -10.95
N LEU A 163 -4.51 20.53 -10.99
CA LEU A 163 -5.80 20.80 -10.34
C LEU A 163 -6.96 19.99 -10.99
N GLN A 164 -6.92 19.81 -12.30
CA GLN A 164 -7.92 19.00 -13.03
C GLN A 164 -7.77 17.51 -12.67
N VAL A 165 -6.54 17.01 -12.47
CA VAL A 165 -6.30 15.64 -12.02
C VAL A 165 -6.94 15.40 -10.64
N VAL A 166 -6.73 16.30 -9.69
CA VAL A 166 -7.34 16.20 -8.36
C VAL A 166 -8.86 16.28 -8.44
N LYS A 167 -9.40 17.21 -9.23
CA LYS A 167 -10.84 17.33 -9.48
C LYS A 167 -11.42 16.05 -10.07
N LEU A 168 -10.77 15.46 -11.07
CA LEU A 168 -11.20 14.23 -11.70
C LEU A 168 -11.16 13.04 -10.72
N SER A 169 -10.09 12.90 -9.94
CA SER A 169 -9.97 11.88 -8.90
C SER A 169 -11.10 11.99 -7.86
N SER A 170 -11.39 13.22 -7.41
CA SER A 170 -12.48 13.48 -6.46
C SER A 170 -13.85 13.18 -7.07
N GLN A 171 -14.07 13.50 -8.34
CA GLN A 171 -15.31 13.17 -9.05
C GLN A 171 -15.50 11.66 -9.18
N MET A 172 -14.45 10.91 -9.53
CA MET A 172 -14.51 9.44 -9.62
C MET A 172 -14.85 8.82 -8.25
N LEU A 173 -14.27 9.34 -7.18
CA LEU A 173 -14.58 8.89 -5.83
C LEU A 173 -16.03 9.23 -5.44
N LEU A 174 -16.50 10.44 -5.73
CA LEU A 174 -17.87 10.84 -5.47
C LEU A 174 -18.88 9.98 -6.24
N GLN A 175 -18.60 9.66 -7.49
CA GLN A 175 -19.43 8.77 -8.32
C GLN A 175 -19.48 7.33 -7.80
N SER A 176 -18.48 6.88 -7.05
CA SER A 176 -18.50 5.55 -6.44
C SER A 176 -19.44 5.44 -5.23
N LEU A 177 -19.78 6.56 -4.56
CA LEU A 177 -20.63 6.56 -3.37
C LEU A 177 -22.05 6.02 -3.61
N PRO A 178 -22.79 6.42 -4.66
CA PRO A 178 -24.10 5.84 -4.95
C PRO A 178 -24.03 4.34 -5.20
N ILE A 179 -23.01 3.88 -5.94
CA ILE A 179 -22.79 2.45 -6.21
C ILE A 179 -22.51 1.71 -4.89
N MET A 180 -21.67 2.28 -4.04
CA MET A 180 -21.39 1.72 -2.71
C MET A 180 -22.66 1.61 -1.87
N LEU A 181 -23.52 2.63 -1.86
CA LEU A 181 -24.79 2.61 -1.13
C LEU A 181 -25.75 1.52 -1.67
N ILE A 182 -25.86 1.40 -2.99
CA ILE A 182 -26.69 0.37 -3.63
C ILE A 182 -26.17 -1.02 -3.23
N LEU A 183 -24.88 -1.25 -3.34
CA LEU A 183 -24.26 -2.53 -2.96
C LEU A 183 -24.45 -2.80 -1.46
N PHE A 184 -24.30 -1.79 -0.61
CA PHE A 184 -24.50 -1.92 0.83
C PHE A 184 -25.93 -2.33 1.21
N VAL A 185 -26.93 -1.81 0.49
CA VAL A 185 -28.34 -2.18 0.71
C VAL A 185 -28.65 -3.55 0.09
N LEU A 186 -28.08 -3.84 -1.07
CA LEU A 186 -28.36 -5.07 -1.82
C LEU A 186 -27.70 -6.31 -1.19
N PHE A 187 -26.49 -6.15 -0.61
CA PHE A 187 -25.81 -7.27 0.03
C PHE A 187 -26.50 -7.64 1.35
N PRO A 188 -27.00 -8.88 1.47
CA PRO A 188 -27.61 -9.35 2.72
C PRO A 188 -26.58 -9.30 3.84
N ARG A 189 -26.93 -8.66 4.94
CA ARG A 189 -26.12 -8.70 6.17
C ARG A 189 -26.24 -10.08 6.78
N ILE A 190 -25.31 -10.96 6.46
CA ILE A 190 -25.20 -12.25 7.15
C ILE A 190 -24.60 -11.94 8.53
N ALA A 191 -25.42 -12.14 9.57
CA ALA A 191 -24.99 -12.01 10.95
C ALA A 191 -24.05 -13.19 11.28
N GLY A 192 -22.74 -12.94 11.27
CA GLY A 192 -21.71 -13.90 11.63
C GLY A 192 -20.55 -13.93 10.64
N PRO A 193 -19.36 -14.36 11.07
CA PRO A 193 -18.23 -14.52 10.18
C PRO A 193 -18.52 -15.67 9.20
N LEU A 194 -18.45 -15.40 7.90
CA LEU A 194 -18.60 -16.41 6.83
C LEU A 194 -17.45 -17.46 6.86
N TRP A 195 -16.41 -17.19 7.62
CA TRP A 195 -15.25 -18.04 7.84
C TRP A 195 -15.23 -18.40 9.32
N GLY A 196 -15.41 -19.65 9.63
CA GLY A 196 -15.15 -20.17 10.97
C GLY A 196 -13.66 -20.06 11.28
N LEU A 197 -13.19 -18.87 11.65
CA LEU A 197 -11.89 -18.76 12.31
C LEU A 197 -11.95 -19.58 13.58
N PRO A 198 -10.96 -20.45 13.87
CA PRO A 198 -10.89 -21.10 15.17
C PRO A 198 -10.93 -20.00 16.24
N GLN A 199 -11.97 -20.01 17.08
CA GLN A 199 -11.99 -19.17 18.26
C GLN A 199 -10.78 -19.56 19.09
N ASP A 200 -9.97 -18.56 19.46
CA ASP A 200 -8.87 -18.74 20.38
C ASP A 200 -9.39 -19.46 21.62
N SER A 201 -9.00 -20.72 21.78
CA SER A 201 -9.38 -21.59 22.89
C SER A 201 -8.59 -21.21 24.15
N HIS A 202 -8.63 -19.95 24.56
CA HIS A 202 -8.05 -19.46 25.82
C HIS A 202 -9.11 -18.81 26.71
N SER A 203 -10.22 -19.54 26.95
CA SER A 203 -11.09 -19.22 28.07
C SER A 203 -11.54 -20.53 28.73
N GLY A 204 -10.70 -21.09 29.59
CA GLY A 204 -11.04 -22.30 30.33
C GLY A 204 -9.94 -22.75 31.24
N ARG A 205 -9.55 -21.92 32.22
CA ARG A 205 -8.99 -22.37 33.49
C ARG A 205 -9.44 -21.43 34.59
N SER A 206 -10.53 -21.76 35.20
CA SER A 206 -10.82 -21.48 36.60
C SER A 206 -9.94 -22.38 37.48
#